data_8768b2319020f3e92bd2a1b31c6b6aab
#
_entry.id   8768b2319020f3e92bd2a1b31c6b6aab
#
_cell.length_a   1.000
_cell.length_b   1.000
_cell.length_c   1.000
_cell.angle_alpha   90.00
_cell.angle_beta   90.00
_cell.angle_gamma   90.00
#
_symmetry.space_group_name_H-M   'P 1'
#
loop_
_entity.id
_entity.type
_entity.pdbx_description
1 polymer ?
#
loop_
_entity_poly.entity_id
_entity_poly.type
_entity_poly.pdbx_seq_one_letter_code
_entity_poly.pdbx_strand_id
1 'polypeptide(L)'
;MARTDTRKLLVVSAHSADFVWRAAGAIATATANGGTATVVSLSFGERGESGELWKEEGQTVDRVKAIRRAEAETAAGILGAEVVFLDRGDYPLELDRAAIEELTDVIRDVGPDVVLGHARRDPFNPDHGVASEATIRARQLASGAGVASGFRTITPPALLLFEPHQPELCGFVPTTFLDITPVWEQKLAAMDAMGAQGYLRQYYTERAGHRANHARRISGRSEIRYAEAFQRELPQVVDAL
;
A
#
# COMPACT_ATOMS: atom_id res chain seq x y z
N MET A 1 -31.05 -0.86 -4.31
CA MET A 1 -29.92 -1.81 -4.25
C MET A 1 -28.66 -0.98 -4.26
N ALA A 2 -27.88 -0.99 -3.20
CA ALA A 2 -26.54 -0.37 -3.23
C ALA A 2 -25.72 -1.10 -4.31
N ARG A 3 -25.11 -0.36 -5.21
CA ARG A 3 -24.13 -0.89 -6.15
C ARG A 3 -23.00 -1.46 -5.31
N THR A 4 -22.81 -2.77 -5.29
CA THR A 4 -21.61 -3.39 -4.74
C THR A 4 -20.46 -2.87 -5.61
N ASP A 5 -19.65 -1.98 -5.05
CA ASP A 5 -18.48 -1.39 -5.73
C ASP A 5 -17.33 -2.41 -5.65
N THR A 6 -17.47 -3.49 -6.44
CA THR A 6 -16.52 -4.61 -6.50
C THR A 6 -15.25 -4.18 -7.23
N ARG A 7 -14.41 -3.37 -6.57
CA ARG A 7 -13.16 -2.88 -7.15
C ARG A 7 -12.03 -3.87 -6.98
N LYS A 8 -11.17 -3.91 -7.98
CA LYS A 8 -9.86 -4.55 -7.89
C LYS A 8 -8.84 -3.53 -7.42
N LEU A 9 -8.25 -3.78 -6.26
CA LEU A 9 -7.24 -2.93 -5.65
C LEU A 9 -5.86 -3.57 -5.80
N LEU A 10 -4.89 -2.78 -6.24
CA LEU A 10 -3.48 -3.15 -6.20
C LEU A 10 -2.75 -2.19 -5.26
N VAL A 11 -1.95 -2.73 -4.35
CA VAL A 11 -1.09 -1.94 -3.44
C VAL A 11 0.36 -2.25 -3.75
N VAL A 12 1.17 -1.24 -4.06
CA VAL A 12 2.61 -1.40 -4.29
C VAL A 12 3.37 -0.84 -3.10
N SER A 13 4.04 -1.72 -2.38
CA SER A 13 4.81 -1.43 -1.18
C SER A 13 6.30 -1.56 -1.46
N ALA A 14 7.11 -0.64 -0.95
CA ALA A 14 8.57 -0.77 -0.97
C ALA A 14 9.02 -1.97 -0.11
N HIS A 15 8.41 -2.10 1.07
CA HIS A 15 8.72 -3.13 2.04
C HIS A 15 7.47 -3.90 2.46
N SER A 16 7.66 -5.07 3.04
CA SER A 16 6.59 -6.04 3.34
C SER A 16 5.54 -5.57 4.36
N ALA A 17 5.79 -4.51 5.11
CA ALA A 17 4.85 -3.98 6.10
C ALA A 17 4.10 -2.72 5.68
N ASP A 18 4.54 -2.02 4.64
CA ASP A 18 3.98 -0.71 4.26
C ASP A 18 2.47 -0.75 4.04
N PHE A 19 1.99 -1.79 3.36
CA PHE A 19 0.56 -1.95 3.09
C PHE A 19 -0.27 -2.07 4.36
N VAL A 20 0.29 -2.67 5.41
CA VAL A 20 -0.39 -2.85 6.69
C VAL A 20 -0.56 -1.51 7.40
N TRP A 21 0.54 -0.76 7.50
CA TRP A 21 0.51 0.51 8.21
C TRP A 21 -0.32 1.57 7.49
N ARG A 22 -0.25 1.62 6.16
CA ARG A 22 -0.71 2.76 5.35
C ARG A 22 -2.00 2.52 4.58
N ALA A 23 -2.35 1.25 4.28
CA ALA A 23 -3.45 0.90 3.37
C ALA A 23 -4.31 -0.29 3.83
N ALA A 24 -4.08 -0.87 5.02
CA ALA A 24 -4.83 -2.03 5.49
C ALA A 24 -6.34 -1.77 5.56
N GLY A 25 -6.75 -0.57 5.94
CA GLY A 25 -8.15 -0.18 5.94
C GLY A 25 -8.76 -0.14 4.54
N ALA A 26 -8.00 0.36 3.55
CA ALA A 26 -8.45 0.36 2.16
C ALA A 26 -8.57 -1.07 1.60
N ILE A 27 -7.60 -1.93 1.91
CA ILE A 27 -7.62 -3.35 1.52
C ILE A 27 -8.84 -4.04 2.13
N ALA A 28 -9.01 -3.97 3.45
CA ALA A 28 -10.13 -4.57 4.14
C ALA A 28 -11.50 -4.05 3.65
N THR A 29 -11.58 -2.74 3.33
CA THR A 29 -12.81 -2.17 2.76
C THR A 29 -13.10 -2.74 1.37
N ALA A 30 -12.09 -2.89 0.51
CA ALA A 30 -12.27 -3.45 -0.83
C ALA A 30 -12.76 -4.90 -0.75
N THR A 31 -12.13 -5.74 0.07
CA THR A 31 -12.46 -7.16 0.20
C THR A 31 -13.81 -7.37 0.90
N ALA A 32 -14.14 -6.60 1.94
CA ALA A 32 -15.45 -6.64 2.61
C ALA A 32 -16.61 -6.26 1.67
N ASN A 33 -16.36 -5.43 0.66
CA ASN A 33 -17.35 -5.06 -0.36
C ASN A 33 -17.42 -6.04 -1.55
N GLY A 34 -16.75 -7.20 -1.45
CA GLY A 34 -16.75 -8.22 -2.51
C GLY A 34 -15.75 -7.96 -3.65
N GLY A 35 -14.89 -6.96 -3.52
CA GLY A 35 -13.77 -6.73 -4.42
C GLY A 35 -12.59 -7.65 -4.12
N THR A 36 -11.48 -7.46 -4.84
CA THR A 36 -10.22 -8.17 -4.62
C THR A 36 -9.10 -7.18 -4.30
N ALA A 37 -8.11 -7.63 -3.57
CA ALA A 37 -6.91 -6.85 -3.28
C ALA A 37 -5.66 -7.71 -3.50
N THR A 38 -4.71 -7.16 -4.23
CA THR A 38 -3.37 -7.73 -4.40
C THR A 38 -2.34 -6.73 -3.88
N VAL A 39 -1.39 -7.22 -3.09
CA VAL A 39 -0.24 -6.45 -2.61
C VAL A 39 1.00 -6.91 -3.36
N VAL A 40 1.77 -5.98 -3.91
CA VAL A 40 3.12 -6.22 -4.40
C VAL A 40 4.10 -5.64 -3.39
N SER A 41 4.94 -6.49 -2.81
CA SER A 41 6.06 -6.08 -1.97
C SER A 41 7.36 -6.15 -2.78
N LEU A 42 8.01 -5.00 -2.97
CA LEU A 42 9.23 -4.92 -3.78
C LEU A 42 10.42 -5.53 -3.05
N SER A 43 10.46 -5.46 -1.73
CA SER A 43 11.44 -6.08 -0.84
C SER A 43 10.77 -6.58 0.44
N PHE A 44 11.50 -7.22 1.31
CA PHE A 44 10.99 -7.61 2.63
C PHE A 44 11.20 -6.55 3.71
N GLY A 45 11.96 -5.50 3.44
CA GLY A 45 12.40 -4.54 4.47
C GLY A 45 13.42 -5.20 5.41
N GLU A 46 14.19 -6.12 4.88
CA GLU A 46 15.06 -7.02 5.64
C GLU A 46 16.23 -6.30 6.30
N ARG A 47 16.71 -5.19 5.71
CA ARG A 47 17.85 -4.43 6.23
C ARG A 47 17.44 -3.19 7.00
N GLY A 48 16.63 -2.32 6.40
CA GLY A 48 16.31 -1.01 6.96
C GLY A 48 15.09 -0.97 7.85
N GLU A 49 14.12 -1.86 7.63
CA GLU A 49 12.82 -1.85 8.31
C GLU A 49 12.68 -2.94 9.41
N SER A 50 13.76 -3.69 9.68
CA SER A 50 13.75 -4.85 10.58
C SER A 50 14.72 -4.71 11.75
N GLY A 51 14.95 -3.49 12.24
CA GLY A 51 15.95 -3.19 13.27
C GLY A 51 15.80 -4.01 14.55
N GLU A 52 14.57 -4.36 14.97
CA GLU A 52 14.34 -5.18 16.15
C GLU A 52 14.85 -6.62 15.93
N LEU A 53 14.65 -7.17 14.75
CA LEU A 53 15.12 -8.54 14.44
C LEU A 53 16.65 -8.64 14.39
N TRP A 54 17.32 -7.57 13.98
CA TRP A 54 18.79 -7.53 13.93
C TRP A 54 19.47 -7.46 15.30
N LYS A 55 18.71 -7.28 16.38
CA LYS A 55 19.24 -7.37 17.76
C LYS A 55 19.51 -8.80 18.21
N GLU A 56 18.93 -9.80 17.53
CA GLU A 56 19.20 -11.21 17.82
C GLU A 56 20.63 -11.60 17.42
N GLU A 57 21.34 -12.31 18.31
CA GLU A 57 22.64 -12.86 18.00
C GLU A 57 22.56 -13.92 16.90
N GLY A 58 23.46 -13.87 15.92
CA GLY A 58 23.50 -14.80 14.80
C GLY A 58 22.37 -14.61 13.78
N GLN A 59 21.73 -13.43 13.75
CA GLN A 59 20.71 -13.11 12.76
C GLN A 59 21.32 -13.04 11.35
N THR A 60 20.50 -13.42 10.34
CA THR A 60 20.89 -13.40 8.93
C THR A 60 19.81 -12.75 8.07
N VAL A 61 20.18 -12.23 6.90
CA VAL A 61 19.26 -11.66 5.94
C VAL A 61 18.14 -12.65 5.58
N ASP A 62 18.49 -13.93 5.32
CA ASP A 62 17.51 -14.95 4.94
C ASP A 62 16.51 -15.25 6.06
N ARG A 63 16.96 -15.29 7.32
CA ARG A 63 16.06 -15.45 8.47
C ARG A 63 15.14 -14.25 8.65
N VAL A 64 15.67 -13.04 8.50
CA VAL A 64 14.85 -11.82 8.54
C VAL A 64 13.81 -11.84 7.41
N LYS A 65 14.21 -12.14 6.17
CA LYS A 65 13.27 -12.27 5.04
C LYS A 65 12.16 -13.29 5.33
N ALA A 66 12.51 -14.46 5.89
CA ALA A 66 11.53 -15.48 6.22
C ALA A 66 10.50 -15.00 7.26
N ILE A 67 10.94 -14.29 8.30
CA ILE A 67 10.06 -13.71 9.33
C ILE A 67 9.16 -12.65 8.69
N ARG A 68 9.74 -11.71 7.94
CA ARG A 68 9.00 -10.61 7.30
C ARG A 68 7.98 -11.11 6.28
N ARG A 69 8.33 -12.18 5.53
CA ARG A 69 7.38 -12.87 4.63
C ARG A 69 6.19 -13.42 5.41
N ALA A 70 6.44 -14.17 6.48
CA ALA A 70 5.38 -14.79 7.28
C ALA A 70 4.45 -13.74 7.93
N GLU A 71 5.01 -12.63 8.43
CA GLU A 71 4.23 -11.50 8.94
C GLU A 71 3.32 -10.91 7.85
N ALA A 72 3.86 -10.63 6.66
CA ALA A 72 3.11 -10.04 5.55
C ALA A 72 2.02 -10.99 5.02
N GLU A 73 2.31 -12.29 4.87
CA GLU A 73 1.33 -13.29 4.45
C GLU A 73 0.19 -13.43 5.48
N THR A 74 0.53 -13.41 6.77
CA THR A 74 -0.48 -13.43 7.85
C THR A 74 -1.36 -12.19 7.81
N ALA A 75 -0.77 -11.00 7.70
CA ALA A 75 -1.51 -9.75 7.63
C ALA A 75 -2.39 -9.67 6.37
N ALA A 76 -1.86 -10.08 5.21
CA ALA A 76 -2.64 -10.14 3.97
C ALA A 76 -3.83 -11.09 4.07
N GLY A 77 -3.64 -12.28 4.65
CA GLY A 77 -4.72 -13.23 4.91
C GLY A 77 -5.83 -12.66 5.80
N ILE A 78 -5.48 -11.93 6.87
CA ILE A 78 -6.45 -11.23 7.74
C ILE A 78 -7.27 -10.21 6.93
N LEU A 79 -6.63 -9.51 5.99
CA LEU A 79 -7.26 -8.48 5.16
C LEU A 79 -8.01 -9.05 3.94
N GLY A 80 -7.91 -10.37 3.69
CA GLY A 80 -8.49 -11.02 2.51
C GLY A 80 -7.77 -10.67 1.20
N ALA A 81 -6.48 -10.34 1.28
CA ALA A 81 -5.65 -9.99 0.14
C ALA A 81 -4.62 -11.08 -0.19
N GLU A 82 -4.14 -11.08 -1.43
CA GLU A 82 -2.99 -11.83 -1.87
C GLU A 82 -1.72 -10.96 -1.83
N VAL A 83 -0.56 -11.56 -1.60
CA VAL A 83 0.73 -10.84 -1.64
C VAL A 83 1.70 -11.50 -2.60
N VAL A 84 2.32 -10.68 -3.46
CA VAL A 84 3.37 -11.02 -4.41
C VAL A 84 4.67 -10.35 -3.96
N PHE A 85 5.75 -11.13 -3.84
CA PHE A 85 7.05 -10.61 -3.44
C PHE A 85 8.00 -10.61 -4.64
N LEU A 86 8.58 -9.46 -4.97
CA LEU A 86 9.56 -9.34 -6.05
C LEU A 86 11.01 -9.51 -5.57
N ASP A 87 11.24 -9.44 -4.26
CA ASP A 87 12.54 -9.69 -3.59
C ASP A 87 13.72 -8.90 -4.20
N ARG A 88 13.57 -7.60 -4.34
CA ARG A 88 14.61 -6.73 -4.92
C ARG A 88 15.64 -6.23 -3.92
N GLY A 89 15.48 -6.61 -2.63
CA GLY A 89 16.29 -6.07 -1.53
C GLY A 89 15.88 -4.66 -1.15
N ASP A 90 16.39 -4.21 -0.02
CA ASP A 90 16.17 -2.87 0.52
C ASP A 90 17.48 -2.22 0.98
N TYR A 91 17.44 -0.93 1.20
CA TYR A 91 18.55 -0.13 1.73
C TYR A 91 19.91 -0.41 1.08
N PRO A 92 20.02 -0.09 -0.24
CA PRO A 92 19.03 0.61 -1.05
C PRO A 92 18.13 -0.35 -1.85
N LEU A 93 16.88 0.06 -2.07
CA LEU A 93 16.00 -0.54 -3.07
C LEU A 93 16.44 -0.04 -4.45
N GLU A 94 16.84 -0.94 -5.32
CA GLU A 94 17.23 -0.64 -6.70
C GLU A 94 16.35 -1.43 -7.67
N LEU A 95 15.73 -0.70 -8.61
CA LEU A 95 14.82 -1.29 -9.59
C LEU A 95 15.32 -1.00 -11.00
N ASP A 96 15.78 -2.03 -11.65
CA ASP A 96 16.20 -1.99 -13.05
C ASP A 96 14.99 -2.07 -14.00
N ARG A 97 15.29 -2.06 -15.30
CA ARG A 97 14.26 -2.19 -16.34
C ARG A 97 13.45 -3.48 -16.20
N ALA A 98 14.09 -4.60 -15.89
CA ALA A 98 13.42 -5.89 -15.76
C ALA A 98 12.43 -5.88 -14.58
N ALA A 99 12.80 -5.28 -13.45
CA ALA A 99 11.91 -5.11 -12.30
C ALA A 99 10.69 -4.24 -12.64
N ILE A 100 10.85 -3.18 -13.43
CA ILE A 100 9.72 -2.34 -13.89
C ILE A 100 8.83 -3.11 -14.85
N GLU A 101 9.40 -3.90 -15.75
CA GLU A 101 8.64 -4.77 -16.68
C GLU A 101 7.85 -5.84 -15.91
N GLU A 102 8.45 -6.48 -14.91
CA GLU A 102 7.77 -7.44 -14.03
C GLU A 102 6.61 -6.80 -13.26
N LEU A 103 6.81 -5.62 -12.68
CA LEU A 103 5.72 -4.87 -12.00
C LEU A 103 4.62 -4.47 -13.01
N THR A 104 4.99 -4.16 -14.26
CA THR A 104 4.04 -3.87 -15.35
C THR A 104 3.19 -5.09 -15.67
N ASP A 105 3.79 -6.27 -15.70
CA ASP A 105 3.10 -7.53 -15.94
C ASP A 105 2.12 -7.85 -14.80
N VAL A 106 2.52 -7.66 -13.55
CA VAL A 106 1.60 -7.81 -12.40
C VAL A 106 0.42 -6.84 -12.50
N ILE A 107 0.65 -5.57 -12.87
CA ILE A 107 -0.44 -4.59 -13.06
C ILE A 107 -1.40 -5.04 -14.17
N ARG A 108 -0.88 -5.58 -15.27
CA ARG A 108 -1.71 -6.08 -16.39
C ARG A 108 -2.50 -7.32 -16.02
N ASP A 109 -1.88 -8.26 -15.30
CA ASP A 109 -2.51 -9.51 -14.86
C ASP A 109 -3.67 -9.23 -13.89
N VAL A 110 -3.43 -8.42 -12.87
CA VAL A 110 -4.45 -8.01 -11.89
C VAL A 110 -5.54 -7.18 -12.54
N GLY A 111 -5.20 -6.29 -13.48
CA GLY A 111 -6.14 -5.35 -14.11
C GLY A 111 -6.88 -4.49 -13.07
N PRO A 112 -6.16 -3.76 -12.20
CA PRO A 112 -6.78 -3.03 -11.08
C PRO A 112 -7.59 -1.83 -11.55
N ASP A 113 -8.64 -1.48 -10.79
CA ASP A 113 -9.35 -0.21 -10.93
C ASP A 113 -8.59 0.93 -10.22
N VAL A 114 -7.91 0.59 -9.13
CA VAL A 114 -7.16 1.51 -8.29
C VAL A 114 -5.81 0.92 -7.93
N VAL A 115 -4.77 1.73 -8.06
CA VAL A 115 -3.42 1.44 -7.54
C VAL A 115 -3.16 2.38 -6.37
N LEU A 116 -2.69 1.83 -5.25
CA LEU A 116 -2.14 2.56 -4.13
C LEU A 116 -0.62 2.41 -4.12
N GLY A 117 0.09 3.50 -3.87
CA GLY A 117 1.56 3.49 -3.80
C GLY A 117 2.09 4.53 -2.83
N HIS A 118 3.40 4.61 -2.73
CA HIS A 118 4.08 5.58 -1.85
C HIS A 118 3.94 7.01 -2.34
N ALA A 119 4.07 7.98 -1.43
CA ALA A 119 4.29 9.37 -1.75
C ALA A 119 5.58 9.53 -2.58
N ARG A 120 5.60 10.50 -3.50
CA ARG A 120 6.76 10.72 -4.41
C ARG A 120 8.06 11.03 -3.68
N ARG A 121 7.95 11.60 -2.51
CA ARG A 121 9.09 11.99 -1.69
C ARG A 121 8.88 11.51 -0.26
N ASP A 122 9.88 10.83 0.26
CA ASP A 122 10.02 10.55 1.68
C ASP A 122 11.50 10.75 2.07
N PRO A 123 11.86 11.87 2.72
CA PRO A 123 13.25 12.16 3.07
C PRO A 123 13.82 11.22 4.14
N PHE A 124 12.98 10.44 4.81
CA PHE A 124 13.38 9.50 5.86
C PHE A 124 13.58 8.08 5.32
N ASN A 125 13.00 7.78 4.16
CA ASN A 125 13.13 6.49 3.53
C ASN A 125 13.19 6.64 1.99
N PRO A 126 14.41 6.72 1.43
CA PRO A 126 14.61 6.87 -0.01
C PRO A 126 13.96 5.76 -0.85
N ASP A 127 13.85 4.54 -0.33
CA ASP A 127 13.24 3.39 -1.01
C ASP A 127 11.78 3.65 -1.36
N HIS A 128 11.05 4.42 -0.53
CA HIS A 128 9.67 4.82 -0.82
C HIS A 128 9.56 5.66 -2.09
N GLY A 129 10.52 6.57 -2.31
CA GLY A 129 10.59 7.36 -3.55
C GLY A 129 10.85 6.51 -4.79
N VAL A 130 11.73 5.51 -4.67
CA VAL A 130 12.01 4.53 -5.73
C VAL A 130 10.76 3.71 -6.05
N ALA A 131 10.07 3.19 -5.03
CA ALA A 131 8.83 2.43 -5.19
C ALA A 131 7.72 3.28 -5.83
N SER A 132 7.61 4.55 -5.45
CA SER A 132 6.65 5.50 -6.04
C SER A 132 6.89 5.69 -7.53
N GLU A 133 8.14 5.98 -7.92
CA GLU A 133 8.49 6.17 -9.33
C GLU A 133 8.28 4.90 -10.15
N ALA A 134 8.64 3.73 -9.61
CA ALA A 134 8.40 2.45 -10.24
C ALA A 134 6.90 2.20 -10.48
N THR A 135 6.07 2.48 -9.48
CA THR A 135 4.61 2.33 -9.57
C THR A 135 4.02 3.21 -10.68
N ILE A 136 4.45 4.47 -10.75
CA ILE A 136 4.00 5.44 -11.76
C ILE A 136 4.39 4.96 -13.16
N ARG A 137 5.65 4.53 -13.34
CA ARG A 137 6.16 4.03 -14.62
C ARG A 137 5.45 2.75 -15.06
N ALA A 138 5.38 1.75 -14.19
CA ALA A 138 4.74 0.48 -14.50
C ALA A 138 3.25 0.65 -14.85
N ARG A 139 2.53 1.51 -14.12
CA ARG A 139 1.15 1.88 -14.42
C ARG A 139 1.01 2.48 -15.83
N GLN A 140 1.93 3.36 -16.22
CA GLN A 140 1.92 3.96 -17.57
C GLN A 140 2.26 2.92 -18.64
N LEU A 141 3.26 2.09 -18.41
CA LEU A 141 3.66 1.02 -19.33
C LEU A 141 2.55 -0.02 -19.51
N ALA A 142 1.76 -0.30 -18.47
CA ALA A 142 0.65 -1.25 -18.54
C ALA A 142 -0.43 -0.86 -19.58
N SER A 143 -0.57 0.42 -19.91
CA SER A 143 -1.47 0.91 -20.96
C SER A 143 -0.80 1.05 -22.33
N GLY A 144 0.51 0.84 -22.43
CA GLY A 144 1.27 1.01 -23.66
C GLY A 144 1.17 -0.21 -24.59
N ALA A 145 0.49 -0.09 -25.72
CA ALA A 145 0.29 -1.19 -26.67
C ALA A 145 1.60 -1.76 -27.27
N GLY A 146 2.66 -0.93 -27.36
CA GLY A 146 3.98 -1.35 -27.87
C GLY A 146 4.91 -1.91 -26.80
N VAL A 147 4.47 -2.00 -25.54
CA VAL A 147 5.25 -2.59 -24.45
C VAL A 147 5.05 -4.10 -24.45
N ALA A 148 6.12 -4.86 -24.68
CA ALA A 148 6.08 -6.31 -24.69
C ALA A 148 5.66 -6.86 -23.33
N SER A 149 4.76 -7.83 -23.32
CA SER A 149 4.23 -8.51 -22.15
C SER A 149 3.45 -9.74 -22.54
N GLY A 150 3.33 -10.72 -21.67
CA GLY A 150 2.43 -11.85 -21.81
C GLY A 150 0.95 -11.51 -21.60
N PHE A 151 0.64 -10.33 -21.07
CA PHE A 151 -0.70 -9.87 -20.72
C PHE A 151 -1.19 -8.77 -21.65
N ARG A 152 -2.50 -8.62 -21.74
CA ARG A 152 -3.13 -7.54 -22.53
C ARG A 152 -2.92 -6.18 -21.86
N THR A 153 -2.87 -5.14 -22.67
CA THR A 153 -2.90 -3.76 -22.19
C THR A 153 -4.21 -3.47 -21.46
N ILE A 154 -4.14 -2.62 -20.46
CA ILE A 154 -5.29 -2.20 -19.65
C ILE A 154 -5.50 -0.69 -19.74
N THR A 155 -6.70 -0.22 -19.43
CA THR A 155 -6.94 1.19 -19.14
C THR A 155 -6.15 1.59 -17.90
N PRO A 156 -5.45 2.76 -17.92
CA PRO A 156 -4.67 3.17 -16.75
C PRO A 156 -5.55 3.28 -15.49
N PRO A 157 -5.28 2.51 -14.43
CA PRO A 157 -6.05 2.57 -13.19
C PRO A 157 -5.90 3.94 -12.51
N ALA A 158 -6.85 4.29 -11.64
CA ALA A 158 -6.67 5.45 -10.76
C ALA A 158 -5.44 5.22 -9.86
N LEU A 159 -4.63 6.27 -9.63
CA LEU A 159 -3.47 6.22 -8.75
C LEU A 159 -3.67 7.15 -7.56
N LEU A 160 -3.60 6.57 -6.37
CA LEU A 160 -3.58 7.29 -5.11
C LEU A 160 -2.31 6.94 -4.34
N LEU A 161 -1.75 7.92 -3.70
CA LEU A 161 -0.57 7.79 -2.85
C LEU A 161 -1.05 7.69 -1.40
N PHE A 162 -0.60 6.68 -0.68
CA PHE A 162 -0.93 6.55 0.73
C PHE A 162 -0.05 7.47 1.60
N GLU A 163 -0.56 7.79 2.78
CA GLU A 163 0.05 8.76 3.68
C GLU A 163 1.42 8.26 4.19
N PRO A 164 2.50 9.04 3.97
CA PRO A 164 3.82 8.71 4.54
C PRO A 164 3.84 8.90 6.05
N HIS A 165 4.89 8.38 6.70
CA HIS A 165 5.03 8.47 8.16
C HIS A 165 5.08 9.92 8.67
N GLN A 166 5.70 10.83 7.93
CA GLN A 166 5.79 12.26 8.24
C GLN A 166 5.28 13.10 7.07
N PRO A 167 3.96 13.22 6.89
CA PRO A 167 3.36 13.79 5.70
C PRO A 167 3.77 15.24 5.45
N GLU A 168 3.97 16.03 6.51
CA GLU A 168 4.33 17.45 6.42
C GLU A 168 5.69 17.66 5.73
N LEU A 169 6.62 16.70 5.91
CA LEU A 169 7.97 16.77 5.34
C LEU A 169 8.06 16.12 3.94
N CYS A 170 7.04 15.34 3.59
CA CYS A 170 6.92 14.67 2.31
C CYS A 170 6.15 15.47 1.25
N GLY A 171 5.60 16.62 1.63
CA GLY A 171 4.71 17.39 0.74
C GLY A 171 3.39 16.68 0.45
N PHE A 172 2.96 15.79 1.34
CA PHE A 172 1.73 15.04 1.18
C PHE A 172 0.51 15.90 1.53
N VAL A 173 -0.40 16.03 0.57
CA VAL A 173 -1.66 16.76 0.75
C VAL A 173 -2.82 15.77 0.60
N PRO A 174 -3.51 15.41 1.68
CA PRO A 174 -4.61 14.46 1.59
C PRO A 174 -5.77 15.05 0.78
N THR A 175 -6.18 14.35 -0.26
CA THR A 175 -7.29 14.73 -1.15
C THR A 175 -8.47 13.77 -1.04
N THR A 176 -8.26 12.64 -0.39
CA THR A 176 -9.27 11.58 -0.21
C THR A 176 -9.15 11.03 1.20
N PHE A 177 -10.26 10.94 1.91
CA PHE A 177 -10.36 10.27 3.19
C PHE A 177 -11.28 9.06 3.05
N LEU A 178 -10.80 7.90 3.45
CA LEU A 178 -11.57 6.67 3.49
C LEU A 178 -12.00 6.39 4.92
N ASP A 179 -13.30 6.29 5.16
CA ASP A 179 -13.85 5.80 6.42
C ASP A 179 -13.56 4.31 6.56
N ILE A 180 -12.69 3.96 7.50
CA ILE A 180 -12.31 2.59 7.81
C ILE A 180 -12.89 2.09 9.13
N THR A 181 -13.84 2.84 9.71
CA THR A 181 -14.50 2.47 10.97
C THR A 181 -15.10 1.06 10.91
N PRO A 182 -15.79 0.65 9.81
CA PRO A 182 -16.38 -0.68 9.72
C PRO A 182 -15.37 -1.84 9.70
N VAL A 183 -14.14 -1.58 9.28
CA VAL A 183 -13.07 -2.59 9.11
C VAL A 183 -11.90 -2.37 10.07
N TRP A 184 -12.09 -1.54 11.08
CA TRP A 184 -11.02 -1.14 12.00
C TRP A 184 -10.39 -2.34 12.73
N GLU A 185 -11.19 -3.29 13.18
CA GLU A 185 -10.71 -4.47 13.88
C GLU A 185 -9.82 -5.36 12.99
N GLN A 186 -10.15 -5.46 11.70
CA GLN A 186 -9.28 -6.17 10.74
C GLN A 186 -7.95 -5.45 10.56
N LYS A 187 -7.96 -4.12 10.47
CA LYS A 187 -6.71 -3.34 10.41
C LYS A 187 -5.88 -3.53 11.68
N LEU A 188 -6.49 -3.50 12.86
CA LEU A 188 -5.80 -3.74 14.13
C LEU A 188 -5.14 -5.12 14.14
N ALA A 189 -5.89 -6.17 13.78
CA ALA A 189 -5.37 -7.52 13.74
C ALA A 189 -4.20 -7.67 12.74
N ALA A 190 -4.27 -7.01 11.57
CA ALA A 190 -3.18 -7.00 10.61
C ALA A 190 -1.93 -6.26 11.15
N MET A 191 -2.12 -5.14 11.86
CA MET A 191 -1.01 -4.44 12.52
C MET A 191 -0.38 -5.29 13.63
N ASP A 192 -1.17 -6.05 14.39
CA ASP A 192 -0.69 -6.95 15.44
C ASP A 192 0.11 -8.13 14.89
N ALA A 193 -0.08 -8.51 13.62
CA ALA A 193 0.72 -9.51 12.93
C ALA A 193 2.15 -9.03 12.56
N MET A 194 2.42 -7.72 12.63
CA MET A 194 3.70 -7.11 12.25
C MET A 194 4.64 -6.99 13.48
N GLY A 195 5.05 -8.11 14.05
CA GLY A 195 5.87 -8.17 15.28
C GLY A 195 7.19 -7.41 15.20
N ALA A 196 7.88 -7.48 14.06
CA ALA A 196 9.15 -6.78 13.82
C ALA A 196 9.03 -5.24 13.92
N GLN A 197 7.83 -4.69 13.75
CA GLN A 197 7.55 -3.25 13.80
C GLN A 197 6.40 -2.92 14.76
N GLY A 198 6.11 -3.75 15.76
CA GLY A 198 4.99 -3.58 16.69
C GLY A 198 4.95 -2.22 17.39
N TYR A 199 6.09 -1.53 17.52
CA TYR A 199 6.19 -0.18 18.05
C TYR A 199 5.43 0.88 17.22
N LEU A 200 5.10 0.61 15.96
CA LEU A 200 4.33 1.52 15.09
C LEU A 200 2.83 1.46 15.33
N ARG A 201 2.33 0.44 16.03
CA ARG A 201 0.89 0.22 16.23
C ARG A 201 0.16 1.41 16.85
N GLN A 202 0.72 1.96 17.92
CA GLN A 202 0.12 3.12 18.60
C GLN A 202 0.07 4.32 17.66
N TYR A 203 1.17 4.62 17.00
CA TYR A 203 1.28 5.73 16.07
C TYR A 203 0.20 5.70 14.96
N TYR A 204 0.02 4.55 14.30
CA TYR A 204 -0.98 4.42 13.23
C TYR A 204 -2.42 4.37 13.76
N THR A 205 -2.63 3.92 15.00
CA THR A 205 -3.93 4.03 15.68
C THR A 205 -4.31 5.49 15.92
N GLU A 206 -3.41 6.28 16.47
CA GLU A 206 -3.61 7.71 16.71
C GLU A 206 -3.81 8.47 15.40
N ARG A 207 -3.02 8.14 14.37
CA ARG A 207 -3.16 8.73 13.04
C ARG A 207 -4.54 8.48 12.43
N ALA A 208 -5.04 7.26 12.50
CA ALA A 208 -6.37 6.92 11.99
C ALA A 208 -7.48 7.73 12.70
N GLY A 209 -7.35 7.94 14.01
CA GLY A 209 -8.24 8.81 14.78
C GLY A 209 -8.16 10.28 14.36
N HIS A 210 -6.94 10.80 14.13
CA HIS A 210 -6.73 12.16 13.62
C HIS A 210 -7.36 12.35 12.23
N ARG A 211 -7.19 11.39 11.32
CA ARG A 211 -7.76 11.45 9.97
C ARG A 211 -9.29 11.34 10.00
N ALA A 212 -9.85 10.58 10.94
CA ALA A 212 -11.29 10.56 11.19
C ALA A 212 -11.82 11.94 11.63
N ASN A 213 -11.07 12.66 12.47
CA ASN A 213 -11.46 14.03 12.86
C ASN A 213 -11.53 14.96 11.63
N HIS A 214 -10.55 14.89 10.72
CA HIS A 214 -10.60 15.66 9.48
C HIS A 214 -11.77 15.23 8.59
N ALA A 215 -11.98 13.91 8.41
CA ALA A 215 -13.09 13.39 7.61
C ALA A 215 -14.46 13.87 8.14
N ARG A 216 -14.68 13.84 9.47
CA ARG A 216 -15.90 14.36 10.09
C ARG A 216 -16.13 15.83 9.79
N ARG A 217 -15.09 16.67 9.92
CA ARG A 217 -15.19 18.11 9.66
C ARG A 217 -15.52 18.43 8.22
N ILE A 218 -14.99 17.64 7.27
CA ILE A 218 -15.23 17.84 5.84
C ILE A 218 -16.61 17.34 5.42
N SER A 219 -17.03 16.19 5.94
CA SER A 219 -18.25 15.49 5.46
C SER A 219 -19.50 15.73 6.33
N GLY A 220 -19.35 16.21 7.56
CA GLY A 220 -20.42 16.27 8.56
C GLY A 220 -20.82 14.91 9.16
N ARG A 221 -20.15 13.81 8.76
CA ARG A 221 -20.44 12.43 9.20
C ARG A 221 -19.83 12.18 10.57
N SER A 222 -20.62 12.32 11.62
CA SER A 222 -20.17 12.20 13.03
C SER A 222 -19.79 10.76 13.43
N GLU A 223 -20.26 9.75 12.71
CA GLU A 223 -20.05 8.33 12.99
C GLU A 223 -18.64 7.84 12.64
N ILE A 224 -17.87 8.57 11.84
CA ILE A 224 -16.50 8.18 11.43
C ILE A 224 -15.58 8.24 12.66
N ARG A 225 -15.03 7.09 13.05
CA ARG A 225 -14.09 6.97 14.17
C ARG A 225 -12.65 6.81 13.74
N TYR A 226 -12.43 6.14 12.60
CA TYR A 226 -11.13 5.87 12.02
C TYR A 226 -11.15 6.13 10.52
N ALA A 227 -10.09 6.74 9.99
CA ALA A 227 -9.96 6.98 8.57
C ALA A 227 -8.51 6.82 8.11
N GLU A 228 -8.35 6.43 6.86
CA GLU A 228 -7.09 6.53 6.11
C GLU A 228 -7.15 7.72 5.16
N ALA A 229 -5.99 8.31 4.89
CA ALA A 229 -5.87 9.43 3.98
C ALA A 229 -5.01 9.09 2.78
N PHE A 230 -5.44 9.56 1.60
CA PHE A 230 -4.76 9.35 0.34
C PHE A 230 -4.65 10.67 -0.42
N GLN A 231 -3.58 10.80 -1.19
CA GLN A 231 -3.41 11.88 -2.14
C GLN A 231 -3.64 11.32 -3.55
N ARG A 232 -4.56 11.93 -4.30
CA ARG A 232 -4.71 11.57 -5.72
C ARG A 232 -3.54 12.11 -6.51
N GLU A 233 -2.93 11.24 -7.28
CA GLU A 233 -1.83 11.63 -8.16
C GLU A 233 -2.30 12.38 -9.41
N LEU A 234 -3.45 12.00 -9.94
CA LEU A 234 -4.05 12.62 -11.12
C LEU A 234 -5.49 13.06 -10.83
N PRO A 235 -5.99 14.10 -11.51
CA PRO A 235 -7.39 14.50 -11.41
C PRO A 235 -8.36 13.36 -11.71
N GLN A 236 -9.51 13.40 -11.07
CA GLN A 236 -10.60 12.45 -11.36
C GLN A 236 -11.46 12.96 -12.51
N VAL A 237 -11.79 12.07 -13.43
CA VAL A 237 -12.84 12.29 -14.42
C VAL A 237 -14.12 11.65 -13.88
N VAL A 238 -15.20 12.41 -13.87
CA VAL A 238 -16.53 11.95 -13.41
C VAL A 238 -17.59 12.28 -14.47
N ASP A 239 -18.62 11.47 -14.54
CA ASP A 239 -19.71 11.64 -15.51
C ASP A 239 -20.77 12.64 -15.01
N ALA A 240 -20.78 12.97 -13.72
CA ALA A 240 -21.67 13.95 -13.11
C ALA A 240 -21.04 14.55 -11.84
N LEU A 241 -21.49 15.79 -11.50
CA LEU A 241 -21.21 16.48 -10.24
C LEU A 241 -22.44 16.49 -9.36
#